data_3a02db246a568826192d98c4f4957e4a
#
_entry.id   3a02db246a568826192d98c4f4957e4a
#
_cell.length_a   1.000
_cell.length_b   1.000
_cell.length_c   1.000
_cell.angle_alpha   90.00
_cell.angle_beta   90.00
_cell.angle_gamma   90.00
#
_symmetry.space_group_name_H-M   'P 1'
#
loop_
_entity.id
_entity.type
_entity.pdbx_description
1 polymer ?
#
loop_
_entity_poly.entity_id
_entity_poly.type
_entity_poly.pdbx_seq_one_letter_code
_entity_poly.pdbx_strand_id
1 'polypeptide(L)'
;MKPGKPRGTGGGKMARIHSHERQWVGALLLVGFWALAVAAPVEANPYLTKPGETRTAVKIGTCAVTGGFIHLYAAVENSLFEKYGLKAEHVFNRGSSISLAALASGENQFLYCAADATIPGMATGLDIKLVAAPLVGLPYVLITRKDIRTLEDLKGKALAVTRPGDLTYRLTKALLKKFNFGPDDVKMRPVGGSQPEQYQAMVADIVQGTVIVPPLDVRARHDGFNVIYHLNDLDLPFIYSSVHTNSQMLKEHPGIVQKVVAAMAESLYFVEKNPDKAKAALAKVLKLDDLEALQSAYNAFTKDLVNRRLTIPANAVAETVEVARENGTDVKRKPAELFENSFAENLEKSGFLKELWGGEIPGKKK
;
A
#
# COMPACT_ATOMS: atom_id res chain seq x y z
N MET A 1 68.39 49.17 35.39
CA MET A 1 68.83 49.59 36.73
C MET A 1 68.42 48.51 37.75
N LYS A 2 69.41 47.82 38.31
CA LYS A 2 69.35 47.04 39.57
C LYS A 2 69.20 48.05 40.75
N PRO A 3 68.96 47.71 41.99
CA PRO A 3 68.96 46.41 42.75
C PRO A 3 67.80 46.36 43.76
N GLY A 4 67.59 45.46 44.65
CA GLY A 4 68.43 44.72 45.51
C GLY A 4 67.60 43.81 46.46
N LYS A 5 68.20 42.75 46.85
CA LYS A 5 67.92 41.93 48.05
C LYS A 5 68.38 42.70 49.31
N PRO A 6 68.02 42.29 50.52
CA PRO A 6 68.42 41.02 51.12
C PRO A 6 67.51 40.49 52.30
N ARG A 7 67.66 39.19 52.58
CA ARG A 7 68.09 38.52 53.87
C ARG A 7 67.37 38.90 55.18
N GLY A 8 66.95 38.00 55.97
CA GLY A 8 67.59 36.92 56.67
C GLY A 8 66.67 36.34 57.75
N THR A 9 66.89 35.12 57.98
CA THR A 9 67.48 34.45 59.17
C THR A 9 66.61 34.18 60.39
N GLY A 10 66.59 32.92 60.73
CA GLY A 10 66.72 32.34 62.03
C GLY A 10 65.43 31.71 62.53
N GLY A 11 65.36 30.52 62.87
CA GLY A 11 66.20 29.63 63.58
C GLY A 11 65.43 28.98 64.72
N GLY A 12 65.47 27.72 64.81
CA GLY A 12 65.52 27.10 66.06
C GLY A 12 64.42 26.21 66.59
N LYS A 13 64.77 24.95 66.60
CA LYS A 13 64.63 23.94 67.67
C LYS A 13 63.33 23.15 67.88
N MET A 14 63.45 21.91 67.53
CA MET A 14 63.21 20.63 68.34
C MET A 14 62.30 20.70 69.51
N ALA A 15 61.36 19.75 69.59
CA ALA A 15 61.18 18.68 70.56
C ALA A 15 59.97 17.83 70.20
N ARG A 16 60.15 16.66 69.92
CA ARG A 16 59.85 15.32 70.46
C ARG A 16 58.56 15.17 71.29
N ILE A 17 57.81 14.18 70.94
CA ILE A 17 57.39 12.95 71.69
C ILE A 17 55.85 12.66 71.60
N HIS A 18 55.60 11.42 71.20
CA HIS A 18 54.55 10.44 71.54
C HIS A 18 53.16 10.58 70.94
N SER A 19 52.78 9.61 70.27
CA SER A 19 52.17 8.24 70.43
C SER A 19 50.71 8.20 70.05
N HIS A 20 50.43 7.12 69.31
CA HIS A 20 49.13 6.45 69.15
C HIS A 20 47.93 7.23 68.69
N GLU A 21 47.43 6.98 67.47
CA GLU A 21 46.40 5.98 67.31
C GLU A 21 46.08 5.77 65.85
N ARG A 22 45.77 4.53 65.50
CA ARG A 22 45.31 4.00 64.26
C ARG A 22 43.93 4.66 63.89
N GLN A 23 43.82 5.31 62.81
CA GLN A 23 42.49 5.43 62.15
C GLN A 23 42.67 5.29 60.65
N TRP A 24 41.90 4.39 60.10
CA TRP A 24 41.73 3.97 58.74
C TRP A 24 41.33 5.12 57.83
N VAL A 25 42.12 5.44 56.83
CA VAL A 25 41.67 6.24 55.68
C VAL A 25 41.31 5.27 54.58
N GLY A 26 40.01 4.97 54.50
CA GLY A 26 39.46 4.21 53.37
C GLY A 26 39.58 5.03 52.09
N ALA A 27 40.41 4.52 51.20
CA ALA A 27 40.46 5.02 49.83
C ALA A 27 39.16 4.64 49.14
N LEU A 28 38.25 5.60 48.95
CA LEU A 28 37.11 5.51 48.06
C LEU A 28 37.63 5.50 46.61
N LEU A 29 37.83 4.30 46.06
CA LEU A 29 37.91 4.05 44.64
C LEU A 29 36.48 4.25 44.05
N LEU A 30 36.19 5.44 43.54
CA LEU A 30 35.10 5.69 42.64
C LEU A 30 35.37 4.94 41.32
N VAL A 31 34.94 3.68 41.27
CA VAL A 31 34.80 2.93 40.01
C VAL A 31 33.62 3.57 39.29
N GLY A 32 33.95 4.48 38.40
CA GLY A 32 32.98 4.99 37.42
C GLY A 32 32.53 3.83 36.55
N PHE A 33 31.35 3.27 36.87
CA PHE A 33 30.62 2.35 35.98
C PHE A 33 30.13 3.18 34.79
N TRP A 34 30.97 3.29 33.75
CA TRP A 34 30.52 3.64 32.45
C TRP A 34 29.62 2.48 32.01
N ALA A 35 28.31 2.63 32.20
CA ALA A 35 27.33 1.82 31.49
C ALA A 35 27.51 2.13 30.00
N LEU A 36 28.34 1.34 29.32
CA LEU A 36 28.24 1.18 27.88
C LEU A 36 26.80 0.71 27.64
N ALA A 37 25.93 1.64 27.26
CA ALA A 37 24.72 1.30 26.60
C ALA A 37 25.15 0.56 25.33
N VAL A 38 25.19 -0.76 25.40
CA VAL A 38 25.27 -1.62 24.25
C VAL A 38 23.97 -1.31 23.50
N ALA A 39 24.06 -0.41 22.51
CA ALA A 39 23.00 -0.26 21.53
C ALA A 39 22.78 -1.67 21.01
N ALA A 40 21.62 -2.25 21.33
CA ALA A 40 21.23 -3.52 20.74
C ALA A 40 21.44 -3.35 19.22
N PRO A 41 22.11 -4.29 18.54
CA PRO A 41 22.26 -4.21 17.12
C PRO A 41 20.87 -4.02 16.55
N VAL A 42 20.66 -2.94 15.81
CA VAL A 42 19.45 -2.78 14.99
C VAL A 42 19.39 -4.06 14.19
N GLU A 43 18.40 -4.89 14.48
CA GLU A 43 18.27 -6.18 13.83
C GLU A 43 18.13 -5.90 12.34
N ALA A 44 19.14 -6.29 11.56
CA ALA A 44 19.12 -6.11 10.12
C ALA A 44 17.84 -6.75 9.59
N ASN A 45 17.13 -6.06 8.70
CA ASN A 45 15.89 -6.52 8.07
C ASN A 45 15.91 -8.06 7.88
N PRO A 46 15.11 -8.84 8.61
CA PRO A 46 15.23 -10.30 8.65
C PRO A 46 14.82 -10.98 7.34
N TYR A 47 14.24 -10.22 6.42
CA TYR A 47 13.73 -10.73 5.16
C TYR A 47 14.71 -10.59 4.00
N LEU A 48 15.82 -9.87 4.19
CA LEU A 48 16.85 -9.72 3.15
C LEU A 48 17.52 -11.07 2.84
N THR A 49 17.89 -11.23 1.56
CA THR A 49 18.72 -12.38 1.17
C THR A 49 20.12 -12.27 1.73
N LYS A 50 20.71 -13.40 2.10
CA LYS A 50 22.10 -13.45 2.55
C LYS A 50 23.04 -13.49 1.35
N PRO A 51 24.26 -12.96 1.48
CA PRO A 51 25.27 -13.09 0.42
C PRO A 51 25.46 -14.55 0.02
N GLY A 52 25.39 -14.83 -1.29
CA GLY A 52 25.56 -16.17 -1.86
C GLY A 52 24.29 -17.03 -1.92
N GLU A 53 23.15 -16.58 -1.39
CA GLU A 53 21.89 -17.29 -1.57
C GLU A 53 21.41 -17.20 -3.04
N THR A 54 20.97 -18.33 -3.58
CA THR A 54 20.36 -18.39 -4.92
C THR A 54 18.98 -17.75 -4.89
N ARG A 55 18.71 -16.85 -5.85
CA ARG A 55 17.40 -16.22 -5.99
C ARG A 55 16.34 -17.21 -6.47
N THR A 56 15.19 -17.19 -5.81
CA THR A 56 14.03 -17.99 -6.21
C THR A 56 13.23 -17.25 -7.28
N ALA A 57 12.98 -17.90 -8.41
CA ALA A 57 12.10 -17.35 -9.44
C ALA A 57 10.64 -17.36 -8.97
N VAL A 58 9.93 -16.24 -9.15
CA VAL A 58 8.51 -16.12 -8.85
C VAL A 58 7.80 -15.34 -9.96
N LYS A 59 6.64 -15.82 -10.40
CA LYS A 59 5.77 -15.12 -11.35
C LYS A 59 4.65 -14.45 -10.59
N ILE A 60 4.49 -13.15 -10.84
CA ILE A 60 3.43 -12.32 -10.25
C ILE A 60 2.50 -11.89 -11.39
N GLY A 61 1.33 -12.51 -11.45
CA GLY A 61 0.30 -12.16 -12.41
C GLY A 61 -0.38 -10.83 -12.07
N THR A 62 -0.89 -10.12 -13.08
CA THR A 62 -1.83 -9.01 -12.90
C THR A 62 -3.06 -9.23 -13.77
N CYS A 63 -4.24 -8.84 -13.26
CA CYS A 63 -5.51 -9.02 -13.95
C CYS A 63 -5.89 -7.85 -14.88
N ALA A 64 -5.14 -6.75 -14.79
CA ALA A 64 -5.35 -5.55 -15.59
C ALA A 64 -4.03 -4.81 -15.79
N VAL A 65 -4.04 -3.84 -16.68
CA VAL A 65 -3.00 -2.82 -16.81
C VAL A 65 -3.61 -1.50 -16.32
N THR A 66 -3.14 -1.00 -15.18
CA THR A 66 -3.73 0.17 -14.50
C THR A 66 -2.69 0.93 -13.69
N GLY A 67 -2.92 2.24 -13.50
CA GLY A 67 -2.11 3.08 -12.62
C GLY A 67 -2.02 2.58 -11.17
N GLY A 68 -3.06 1.90 -10.71
CA GLY A 68 -3.12 1.35 -9.34
C GLY A 68 -2.15 0.22 -9.04
N PHE A 69 -1.44 -0.30 -10.05
CA PHE A 69 -0.40 -1.31 -9.86
C PHE A 69 1.02 -0.73 -9.90
N ILE A 70 1.15 0.60 -9.79
CA ILE A 70 2.42 1.34 -9.80
C ILE A 70 3.46 0.74 -8.83
N HIS A 71 3.04 0.28 -7.66
CA HIS A 71 3.93 -0.30 -6.66
C HIS A 71 4.58 -1.60 -7.15
N LEU A 72 3.81 -2.49 -7.78
CA LEU A 72 4.36 -3.71 -8.39
C LEU A 72 5.29 -3.36 -9.56
N TYR A 73 4.86 -2.46 -10.45
CA TYR A 73 5.66 -2.07 -11.61
C TYR A 73 6.99 -1.45 -11.19
N ALA A 74 6.96 -0.54 -10.21
CA ALA A 74 8.17 0.06 -9.67
C ALA A 74 9.08 -0.98 -8.99
N ALA A 75 8.51 -1.93 -8.25
CA ALA A 75 9.28 -2.99 -7.59
C ALA A 75 10.00 -3.90 -8.59
N VAL A 76 9.32 -4.30 -9.66
CA VAL A 76 9.92 -5.16 -10.70
C VAL A 76 10.98 -4.39 -11.49
N GLU A 77 10.66 -3.18 -11.97
CA GLU A 77 11.55 -2.37 -12.81
C GLU A 77 12.83 -1.93 -12.08
N ASN A 78 12.75 -1.73 -10.74
CA ASN A 78 13.90 -1.32 -9.94
C ASN A 78 14.49 -2.47 -9.11
N SER A 79 14.21 -3.73 -9.48
CA SER A 79 14.80 -4.94 -8.88
C SER A 79 14.64 -5.04 -7.35
N LEU A 80 13.56 -4.47 -6.77
CA LEU A 80 13.39 -4.49 -5.30
C LEU A 80 13.23 -5.91 -4.77
N PHE A 81 12.61 -6.81 -5.52
CA PHE A 81 12.47 -8.22 -5.14
C PHE A 81 13.80 -8.93 -4.98
N GLU A 82 14.84 -8.52 -5.71
CA GLU A 82 16.16 -9.14 -5.65
C GLU A 82 16.83 -8.99 -4.29
N LYS A 83 16.56 -7.90 -3.56
CA LYS A 83 17.03 -7.70 -2.18
C LYS A 83 16.53 -8.77 -1.22
N TYR A 84 15.37 -9.35 -1.53
CA TYR A 84 14.72 -10.41 -0.77
C TYR A 84 15.03 -11.82 -1.31
N GLY A 85 15.98 -11.94 -2.23
CA GLY A 85 16.36 -13.23 -2.84
C GLY A 85 15.31 -13.76 -3.81
N LEU A 86 14.52 -12.88 -4.42
CA LEU A 86 13.50 -13.25 -5.39
C LEU A 86 13.86 -12.70 -6.77
N LYS A 87 13.67 -13.52 -7.82
CA LYS A 87 13.69 -13.09 -9.21
C LYS A 87 12.23 -13.01 -9.68
N ALA A 88 11.62 -11.81 -9.53
CA ALA A 88 10.22 -11.61 -9.86
C ALA A 88 10.05 -11.33 -11.35
N GLU A 89 9.10 -12.03 -11.96
CA GLU A 89 8.62 -11.80 -13.32
C GLU A 89 7.18 -11.33 -13.27
N HIS A 90 6.88 -10.19 -13.91
CA HIS A 90 5.51 -9.70 -14.05
C HIS A 90 4.84 -10.32 -15.28
N VAL A 91 3.67 -10.94 -15.10
CA VAL A 91 2.87 -11.55 -16.14
C VAL A 91 1.50 -10.88 -16.22
N PHE A 92 1.16 -10.32 -17.38
CA PHE A 92 -0.18 -9.77 -17.60
C PHE A 92 -1.16 -10.86 -18.04
N ASN A 93 -2.17 -11.14 -17.23
CA ASN A 93 -3.30 -12.01 -17.55
C ASN A 93 -4.53 -11.15 -17.90
N ARG A 94 -5.23 -11.49 -18.98
CA ARG A 94 -6.40 -10.70 -19.39
C ARG A 94 -7.63 -11.03 -18.54
N GLY A 95 -7.82 -10.29 -17.44
CA GLY A 95 -9.00 -10.39 -16.58
C GLY A 95 -8.81 -11.31 -15.35
N SER A 96 -9.71 -11.15 -14.39
CA SER A 96 -9.62 -11.82 -13.07
C SER A 96 -9.79 -13.33 -13.15
N SER A 97 -10.69 -13.84 -13.99
CA SER A 97 -10.93 -15.28 -14.12
C SER A 97 -9.72 -16.04 -14.63
N ILE A 98 -9.04 -15.50 -15.67
CA ILE A 98 -7.80 -16.10 -16.21
C ILE A 98 -6.68 -16.00 -15.16
N SER A 99 -6.58 -14.86 -14.46
CA SER A 99 -5.57 -14.68 -13.40
C SER A 99 -5.75 -15.65 -12.25
N LEU A 100 -6.99 -15.87 -11.82
CA LEU A 100 -7.31 -16.84 -10.76
C LEU A 100 -7.02 -18.28 -11.19
N ALA A 101 -7.32 -18.64 -12.45
CA ALA A 101 -7.00 -19.96 -12.99
C ALA A 101 -5.47 -20.19 -13.05
N ALA A 102 -4.69 -19.21 -13.51
CA ALA A 102 -3.23 -19.28 -13.55
C ALA A 102 -2.61 -19.37 -12.14
N LEU A 103 -3.19 -18.70 -11.15
CA LEU A 103 -2.78 -18.81 -9.76
C LEU A 103 -3.15 -20.16 -9.14
N ALA A 104 -4.36 -20.65 -9.41
CA ALA A 104 -4.84 -21.94 -8.90
C ALA A 104 -4.06 -23.11 -9.49
N SER A 105 -3.65 -23.04 -10.76
CA SER A 105 -2.83 -24.06 -11.42
C SER A 105 -1.34 -24.03 -11.03
N GLY A 106 -0.88 -22.97 -10.33
CA GLY A 106 0.53 -22.76 -10.01
C GLY A 106 1.38 -22.19 -11.15
N GLU A 107 0.79 -21.84 -12.30
CA GLU A 107 1.47 -21.13 -13.39
C GLU A 107 2.05 -19.81 -12.91
N ASN A 108 1.26 -19.07 -12.11
CA ASN A 108 1.71 -17.94 -11.32
C ASN A 108 1.77 -18.34 -9.83
N GLN A 109 2.80 -17.93 -9.10
CA GLN A 109 2.90 -18.15 -7.66
C GLN A 109 2.15 -17.07 -6.88
N PHE A 110 2.04 -15.89 -7.48
CA PHE A 110 1.34 -14.74 -6.89
C PHE A 110 0.45 -14.06 -7.94
N LEU A 111 -0.56 -13.34 -7.43
CA LEU A 111 -1.41 -12.48 -8.25
C LEU A 111 -1.53 -11.12 -7.55
N TYR A 112 -1.34 -10.04 -8.29
CA TYR A 112 -1.60 -8.68 -7.85
C TYR A 112 -2.81 -8.12 -8.62
N CYS A 113 -3.94 -8.02 -7.92
CA CYS A 113 -5.21 -7.66 -8.53
C CYS A 113 -6.13 -6.97 -7.52
N ALA A 114 -7.21 -6.35 -7.99
CA ALA A 114 -8.24 -5.78 -7.13
C ALA A 114 -9.05 -6.92 -6.45
N ALA A 115 -9.35 -6.73 -5.17
CA ALA A 115 -10.05 -7.75 -4.39
C ALA A 115 -11.50 -7.96 -4.85
N ASP A 116 -12.19 -6.90 -5.27
CA ASP A 116 -13.56 -6.99 -5.79
C ASP A 116 -13.66 -7.82 -7.08
N ALA A 117 -12.58 -7.85 -7.88
CA ALA A 117 -12.50 -8.65 -9.09
C ALA A 117 -12.15 -10.13 -8.84
N THR A 118 -11.61 -10.47 -7.67
CA THR A 118 -11.09 -11.80 -7.35
C THR A 118 -11.88 -12.53 -6.28
N ILE A 119 -12.35 -11.84 -5.26
CA ILE A 119 -13.12 -12.43 -4.15
C ILE A 119 -14.34 -13.22 -4.62
N PRO A 120 -15.16 -12.78 -5.61
CA PRO A 120 -16.28 -13.59 -6.08
C PRO A 120 -15.85 -14.98 -6.54
N GLY A 121 -14.78 -15.07 -7.36
CA GLY A 121 -14.22 -16.37 -7.78
C GLY A 121 -13.61 -17.18 -6.63
N MET A 122 -12.91 -16.54 -5.70
CA MET A 122 -12.35 -17.21 -4.52
C MET A 122 -13.44 -17.75 -3.60
N ALA A 123 -14.54 -17.02 -3.45
CA ALA A 123 -15.67 -17.40 -2.60
C ALA A 123 -16.42 -18.64 -3.10
N THR A 124 -16.33 -19.00 -4.40
CA THR A 124 -16.92 -20.23 -4.94
C THR A 124 -16.18 -21.50 -4.55
N GLY A 125 -15.02 -21.40 -3.90
CA GLY A 125 -14.24 -22.55 -3.41
C GLY A 125 -12.82 -22.66 -3.94
N LEU A 126 -12.32 -21.66 -4.70
CA LEU A 126 -10.92 -21.66 -5.11
C LEU A 126 -10.00 -21.54 -3.89
N ASP A 127 -8.99 -22.38 -3.82
CA ASP A 127 -8.03 -22.43 -2.71
C ASP A 127 -6.96 -21.34 -2.81
N ILE A 128 -7.42 -20.09 -2.80
CA ILE A 128 -6.63 -18.87 -2.90
C ILE A 128 -6.93 -17.99 -1.70
N LYS A 129 -5.93 -17.26 -1.21
CA LYS A 129 -6.07 -16.26 -0.16
C LYS A 129 -5.38 -14.94 -0.55
N LEU A 130 -5.92 -13.84 -0.04
CA LEU A 130 -5.22 -12.57 0.01
C LEU A 130 -4.18 -12.64 1.14
N VAL A 131 -2.97 -12.13 0.90
CA VAL A 131 -1.88 -12.10 1.91
C VAL A 131 -1.37 -10.70 2.22
N ALA A 132 -1.75 -9.70 1.42
CA ALA A 132 -1.47 -8.29 1.67
C ALA A 132 -2.47 -7.41 0.90
N ALA A 133 -2.75 -6.23 1.45
CA ALA A 133 -3.57 -5.19 0.82
C ALA A 133 -2.80 -3.86 0.74
N PRO A 134 -1.95 -3.63 -0.25
CA PRO A 134 -1.16 -2.41 -0.40
C PRO A 134 -1.99 -1.13 -0.56
N LEU A 135 -3.13 -1.19 -1.28
CA LEU A 135 -4.01 -0.05 -1.49
C LEU A 135 -5.42 -0.33 -0.99
N VAL A 136 -5.92 0.55 -0.12
CA VAL A 136 -7.26 0.47 0.48
C VAL A 136 -7.97 1.81 0.28
N GLY A 137 -9.16 1.78 -0.32
CA GLY A 137 -9.98 2.94 -0.66
C GLY A 137 -10.33 3.00 -2.13
N LEU A 138 -11.09 4.02 -2.51
CA LEU A 138 -11.70 4.17 -3.83
C LEU A 138 -11.07 5.35 -4.60
N PRO A 139 -10.15 5.12 -5.55
CA PRO A 139 -9.53 6.20 -6.32
C PRO A 139 -10.44 6.75 -7.44
N TYR A 140 -11.73 6.47 -7.37
CA TYR A 140 -12.68 6.85 -8.40
C TYR A 140 -13.13 8.28 -8.23
N VAL A 141 -13.44 8.92 -9.36
CA VAL A 141 -14.05 10.25 -9.43
C VAL A 141 -15.32 10.20 -10.27
N LEU A 142 -16.31 10.99 -9.89
CA LEU A 142 -17.46 11.26 -10.72
C LEU A 142 -17.13 12.43 -11.64
N ILE A 143 -17.13 12.17 -12.94
CA ILE A 143 -16.99 13.19 -13.97
C ILE A 143 -18.35 13.47 -14.61
N THR A 144 -18.56 14.72 -15.03
CA THR A 144 -19.80 15.20 -15.61
C THR A 144 -19.54 16.18 -16.75
N ARG A 145 -20.56 16.41 -17.54
CA ARG A 145 -20.55 17.46 -18.57
C ARG A 145 -20.38 18.85 -17.96
N LYS A 146 -19.99 19.81 -18.78
CA LYS A 146 -19.67 21.20 -18.40
C LYS A 146 -20.81 21.94 -17.70
N ASP A 147 -22.04 21.61 -18.04
CA ASP A 147 -23.26 22.20 -17.50
C ASP A 147 -23.69 21.63 -16.14
N ILE A 148 -23.05 20.54 -15.71
CA ILE A 148 -23.32 19.86 -14.44
C ILE A 148 -22.12 20.07 -13.51
N ARG A 149 -22.32 20.87 -12.46
CA ARG A 149 -21.24 21.29 -11.55
C ARG A 149 -21.41 20.81 -10.12
N THR A 150 -22.61 20.40 -9.76
CA THR A 150 -22.97 19.92 -8.43
C THR A 150 -23.66 18.56 -8.54
N LEU A 151 -23.79 17.87 -7.43
CA LEU A 151 -24.55 16.62 -7.38
C LEU A 151 -26.03 16.85 -7.63
N GLU A 152 -26.57 17.99 -7.20
CA GLU A 152 -27.98 18.35 -7.40
C GLU A 152 -28.33 18.49 -8.88
N ASP A 153 -27.38 18.94 -9.72
CA ASP A 153 -27.57 19.08 -11.18
C ASP A 153 -27.77 17.73 -11.89
N LEU A 154 -27.50 16.60 -11.18
CA LEU A 154 -27.71 15.25 -11.71
C LEU A 154 -29.19 14.87 -11.84
N LYS A 155 -30.11 15.56 -11.17
CA LYS A 155 -31.53 15.24 -11.24
C LYS A 155 -32.05 15.28 -12.68
N GLY A 156 -32.73 14.20 -13.09
CA GLY A 156 -33.23 14.02 -14.45
C GLY A 156 -32.16 13.63 -15.49
N LYS A 157 -30.89 13.44 -15.08
CA LYS A 157 -29.76 13.08 -15.95
C LYS A 157 -29.52 11.58 -15.99
N ALA A 158 -28.65 11.15 -16.94
CA ALA A 158 -28.19 9.77 -17.04
C ALA A 158 -26.69 9.67 -16.76
N LEU A 159 -26.31 8.71 -15.94
CA LEU A 159 -24.91 8.34 -15.69
C LEU A 159 -24.59 7.01 -16.37
N ALA A 160 -23.45 6.97 -17.09
CA ALA A 160 -22.94 5.73 -17.62
C ALA A 160 -22.45 4.82 -16.49
N VAL A 161 -22.78 3.56 -16.60
CA VAL A 161 -22.30 2.50 -15.73
C VAL A 161 -21.91 1.27 -16.57
N THR A 162 -21.18 0.33 -15.98
CA THR A 162 -21.02 -1.02 -16.54
C THR A 162 -22.33 -1.79 -16.40
N ARG A 163 -22.30 -3.10 -16.46
CA ARG A 163 -23.49 -3.93 -16.26
C ARG A 163 -24.04 -3.80 -14.84
N PRO A 164 -25.34 -4.02 -14.63
CA PRO A 164 -25.89 -4.15 -13.27
C PRO A 164 -25.11 -5.17 -12.46
N GLY A 165 -24.77 -4.80 -11.22
CA GLY A 165 -23.93 -5.62 -10.33
C GLY A 165 -22.42 -5.39 -10.44
N ASP A 166 -21.91 -4.87 -11.54
CA ASP A 166 -20.49 -4.53 -11.69
C ASP A 166 -20.07 -3.34 -10.80
N LEU A 167 -18.76 -3.11 -10.65
CA LEU A 167 -18.22 -2.12 -9.72
C LEU A 167 -18.75 -0.70 -9.95
N THR A 168 -18.65 -0.15 -11.17
CA THR A 168 -19.09 1.24 -11.42
C THR A 168 -20.59 1.41 -11.22
N TYR A 169 -21.41 0.39 -11.51
CA TYR A 169 -22.84 0.39 -11.19
C TYR A 169 -23.07 0.50 -9.67
N ARG A 170 -22.36 -0.33 -8.88
CA ARG A 170 -22.47 -0.33 -7.42
C ARG A 170 -22.00 0.97 -6.80
N LEU A 171 -20.86 1.50 -7.27
CA LEU A 171 -20.31 2.77 -6.78
C LEU A 171 -21.24 3.93 -7.08
N THR A 172 -21.80 3.99 -8.29
CA THR A 172 -22.82 5.00 -8.66
C THR A 172 -24.05 4.89 -7.78
N LYS A 173 -24.56 3.68 -7.56
CA LYS A 173 -25.72 3.43 -6.68
C LYS A 173 -25.44 3.87 -5.23
N ALA A 174 -24.24 3.54 -4.69
CA ALA A 174 -23.84 3.95 -3.35
C ALA A 174 -23.72 5.47 -3.22
N LEU A 175 -23.16 6.15 -4.23
CA LEU A 175 -23.08 7.60 -4.31
C LEU A 175 -24.47 8.22 -4.25
N LEU A 176 -25.37 7.80 -5.16
CA LEU A 176 -26.73 8.31 -5.22
C LEU A 176 -27.49 8.10 -3.91
N LYS A 177 -27.36 6.94 -3.30
CA LYS A 177 -27.95 6.63 -1.99
C LYS A 177 -27.41 7.55 -0.88
N LYS A 178 -26.09 7.79 -0.83
CA LYS A 178 -25.46 8.66 0.18
C LYS A 178 -26.03 10.09 0.13
N PHE A 179 -26.34 10.58 -1.06
CA PHE A 179 -26.89 11.92 -1.28
C PHE A 179 -28.42 11.94 -1.42
N ASN A 180 -29.10 10.90 -0.95
CA ASN A 180 -30.56 10.81 -0.87
C ASN A 180 -31.30 10.98 -2.20
N PHE A 181 -30.68 10.57 -3.33
CA PHE A 181 -31.39 10.51 -4.61
C PHE A 181 -32.40 9.37 -4.59
N GLY A 182 -33.60 9.67 -5.08
CA GLY A 182 -34.64 8.68 -5.31
C GLY A 182 -34.30 7.75 -6.50
N PRO A 183 -35.01 6.62 -6.63
CA PRO A 183 -34.73 5.62 -7.67
C PRO A 183 -34.77 6.16 -9.10
N ASP A 184 -35.61 7.17 -9.33
CA ASP A 184 -35.85 7.76 -10.65
C ASP A 184 -35.18 9.12 -10.86
N ASP A 185 -34.51 9.66 -9.82
CA ASP A 185 -33.87 10.98 -9.90
C ASP A 185 -32.71 10.98 -10.90
N VAL A 186 -31.95 9.88 -11.01
CA VAL A 186 -30.80 9.72 -11.91
C VAL A 186 -30.86 8.38 -12.61
N LYS A 187 -30.83 8.37 -13.92
CA LYS A 187 -30.86 7.14 -14.71
C LYS A 187 -29.45 6.51 -14.80
N MET A 188 -29.27 5.31 -14.29
CA MET A 188 -28.04 4.54 -14.51
C MET A 188 -28.16 3.77 -15.83
N ARG A 189 -27.34 4.19 -16.83
CA ARG A 189 -27.40 3.63 -18.19
C ARG A 189 -26.20 2.71 -18.45
N PRO A 190 -26.39 1.40 -18.63
CA PRO A 190 -25.34 0.49 -19.04
C PRO A 190 -24.79 0.85 -20.42
N VAL A 191 -23.47 1.11 -20.55
CA VAL A 191 -22.82 1.51 -21.80
C VAL A 191 -21.46 0.81 -21.97
N GLY A 192 -21.47 -0.48 -22.10
CA GLY A 192 -20.25 -1.26 -22.27
C GLY A 192 -19.59 -1.74 -20.98
N GLY A 193 -18.47 -2.45 -21.10
CA GLY A 193 -17.79 -3.14 -20.00
C GLY A 193 -16.55 -2.43 -19.46
N SER A 194 -16.18 -1.28 -20.01
CA SER A 194 -14.95 -0.58 -19.62
C SER A 194 -15.16 0.91 -19.37
N GLN A 195 -14.30 1.51 -18.56
CA GLN A 195 -14.35 2.96 -18.30
C GLN A 195 -14.09 3.81 -19.55
N PRO A 196 -13.17 3.47 -20.46
CA PRO A 196 -13.05 4.17 -21.74
C PRO A 196 -14.34 4.19 -22.54
N GLU A 197 -15.14 3.10 -22.58
CA GLU A 197 -16.44 3.07 -23.26
C GLU A 197 -17.45 3.98 -22.59
N GLN A 198 -17.50 4.00 -21.26
CA GLN A 198 -18.36 4.92 -20.50
C GLN A 198 -17.98 6.38 -20.75
N TYR A 199 -16.68 6.66 -20.78
CA TYR A 199 -16.17 8.00 -21.12
C TYR A 199 -16.57 8.41 -22.53
N GLN A 200 -16.42 7.53 -23.53
CA GLN A 200 -16.82 7.81 -24.91
C GLN A 200 -18.34 8.05 -25.04
N ALA A 201 -19.17 7.34 -24.28
CA ALA A 201 -20.61 7.59 -24.24
C ALA A 201 -20.94 8.99 -23.71
N MET A 202 -20.15 9.52 -22.77
CA MET A 202 -20.28 10.90 -22.29
C MET A 202 -19.82 11.92 -23.35
N VAL A 203 -18.69 11.64 -24.02
CA VAL A 203 -18.19 12.47 -25.13
C VAL A 203 -19.22 12.54 -26.27
N ALA A 204 -19.89 11.43 -26.55
CA ALA A 204 -20.96 11.33 -27.58
C ALA A 204 -22.32 11.88 -27.13
N ASP A 205 -22.40 12.50 -25.97
CA ASP A 205 -23.64 13.06 -25.39
C ASP A 205 -24.78 12.05 -25.13
N ILE A 206 -24.42 10.77 -25.01
CA ILE A 206 -25.37 9.68 -24.70
C ILE A 206 -25.76 9.69 -23.23
N VAL A 207 -24.84 10.13 -22.39
CA VAL A 207 -24.97 10.27 -20.93
C VAL A 207 -24.32 11.56 -20.46
N GLN A 208 -24.67 12.01 -19.25
CA GLN A 208 -24.21 13.29 -18.75
C GLN A 208 -23.06 13.16 -17.72
N GLY A 209 -22.72 11.95 -17.31
CA GLY A 209 -21.59 11.72 -16.42
C GLY A 209 -21.27 10.22 -16.27
N THR A 210 -20.17 9.94 -15.62
CA THR A 210 -19.73 8.57 -15.29
C THR A 210 -18.69 8.57 -14.19
N VAL A 211 -18.47 7.40 -13.58
CA VAL A 211 -17.44 7.16 -12.58
C VAL A 211 -16.21 6.53 -13.23
N ILE A 212 -15.07 7.21 -13.13
CA ILE A 212 -13.80 6.78 -13.72
C ILE A 212 -12.66 6.78 -12.70
N VAL A 213 -11.53 6.18 -13.08
CA VAL A 213 -10.30 6.17 -12.28
C VAL A 213 -9.17 6.90 -13.02
N PRO A 214 -8.26 7.61 -12.32
CA PRO A 214 -7.08 8.19 -12.95
C PRO A 214 -6.24 7.15 -13.73
N PRO A 215 -5.62 7.55 -14.88
CA PRO A 215 -5.45 8.92 -15.37
C PRO A 215 -6.56 9.43 -16.30
N LEU A 216 -7.67 8.73 -16.49
CA LEU A 216 -8.70 9.12 -17.44
C LEU A 216 -9.41 10.45 -17.06
N ASP A 217 -9.35 10.82 -15.77
CA ASP A 217 -9.82 12.10 -15.25
C ASP A 217 -9.07 13.31 -15.82
N VAL A 218 -7.77 13.17 -16.14
CA VAL A 218 -6.96 14.22 -16.78
C VAL A 218 -7.51 14.52 -18.16
N ARG A 219 -7.72 13.49 -18.96
CA ARG A 219 -8.31 13.64 -20.26
C ARG A 219 -9.70 14.28 -20.18
N ALA A 220 -10.52 13.85 -19.20
CA ALA A 220 -11.83 14.42 -18.98
C ALA A 220 -11.76 15.93 -18.72
N ARG A 221 -10.83 16.40 -17.89
CA ARG A 221 -10.60 17.82 -17.64
C ARG A 221 -10.14 18.58 -18.88
N HIS A 222 -9.23 18.02 -19.70
CA HIS A 222 -8.79 18.63 -20.95
C HIS A 222 -9.92 18.75 -21.97
N ASP A 223 -10.81 17.77 -22.02
CA ASP A 223 -12.01 17.82 -22.86
C ASP A 223 -13.10 18.76 -22.28
N GLY A 224 -12.80 19.39 -21.10
CA GLY A 224 -13.60 20.41 -20.43
C GLY A 224 -14.75 19.84 -19.61
N PHE A 225 -14.69 18.59 -19.21
CA PHE A 225 -15.63 17.99 -18.28
C PHE A 225 -15.27 18.33 -16.83
N ASN A 226 -16.25 18.30 -15.94
CA ASN A 226 -16.05 18.56 -14.52
C ASN A 226 -15.74 17.28 -13.75
N VAL A 227 -14.88 17.36 -12.73
CA VAL A 227 -14.79 16.38 -11.65
C VAL A 227 -15.58 16.95 -10.48
N ILE A 228 -16.71 16.36 -10.14
CA ILE A 228 -17.62 16.91 -9.12
C ILE A 228 -17.63 16.14 -7.81
N TYR A 229 -17.08 14.93 -7.77
CA TYR A 229 -17.00 14.15 -6.54
C TYR A 229 -15.84 13.13 -6.55
N HIS A 230 -15.18 12.98 -5.40
CA HIS A 230 -14.17 11.93 -5.16
C HIS A 230 -14.79 10.78 -4.35
N LEU A 231 -14.86 9.58 -4.93
CA LEU A 231 -15.56 8.46 -4.31
C LEU A 231 -14.87 7.92 -3.05
N ASN A 232 -13.60 8.27 -2.83
CA ASN A 232 -12.93 7.95 -1.56
C ASN A 232 -13.65 8.58 -0.35
N ASP A 233 -14.38 9.68 -0.56
CA ASP A 233 -15.18 10.37 0.46
C ASP A 233 -16.50 9.64 0.80
N LEU A 234 -16.81 8.55 0.11
CA LEU A 234 -17.92 7.65 0.48
C LEU A 234 -17.64 6.85 1.76
N ASP A 235 -16.36 6.74 2.14
CA ASP A 235 -15.89 5.92 3.28
C ASP A 235 -16.37 4.46 3.22
N LEU A 236 -16.43 3.90 2.01
CA LEU A 236 -16.77 2.50 1.80
C LEU A 236 -15.53 1.63 2.02
N PRO A 237 -15.65 0.49 2.71
CA PRO A 237 -14.57 -0.44 2.86
C PRO A 237 -14.25 -1.09 1.50
N PHE A 238 -13.07 -0.80 0.95
CA PHE A 238 -12.68 -1.28 -0.38
C PHE A 238 -11.18 -1.58 -0.44
N ILE A 239 -10.81 -2.73 -1.02
CA ILE A 239 -9.42 -3.11 -1.26
C ILE A 239 -9.14 -2.95 -2.75
N TYR A 240 -8.45 -1.86 -3.10
CA TYR A 240 -8.16 -1.52 -4.49
C TYR A 240 -7.10 -2.45 -5.11
N SER A 241 -6.07 -2.79 -4.35
CA SER A 241 -5.07 -3.78 -4.79
C SER A 241 -4.67 -4.71 -3.66
N SER A 242 -4.45 -5.97 -4.00
CA SER A 242 -4.09 -7.01 -3.06
C SER A 242 -3.14 -8.03 -3.69
N VAL A 243 -2.29 -8.61 -2.84
CA VAL A 243 -1.44 -9.74 -3.19
C VAL A 243 -2.16 -11.02 -2.82
N HIS A 244 -2.27 -11.93 -3.77
CA HIS A 244 -2.90 -13.23 -3.57
C HIS A 244 -1.88 -14.34 -3.79
N THR A 245 -2.10 -15.47 -3.13
CA THR A 245 -1.39 -16.73 -3.41
C THR A 245 -2.30 -17.92 -3.12
N ASN A 246 -1.90 -19.12 -3.56
CA ASN A 246 -2.65 -20.34 -3.29
C ASN A 246 -2.19 -20.99 -1.98
N SER A 247 -3.00 -21.94 -1.46
CA SER A 247 -2.68 -22.63 -0.20
C SER A 247 -1.45 -23.54 -0.30
N GLN A 248 -1.06 -23.98 -1.47
CA GLN A 248 0.18 -24.74 -1.63
C GLN A 248 1.38 -23.85 -1.29
N MET A 249 1.45 -22.63 -1.86
CA MET A 249 2.50 -21.67 -1.54
C MET A 249 2.51 -21.29 -0.04
N LEU A 250 1.33 -21.14 0.56
CA LEU A 250 1.23 -20.86 1.99
C LEU A 250 1.77 -21.97 2.87
N LYS A 251 1.57 -23.23 2.50
CA LYS A 251 1.99 -24.41 3.28
C LYS A 251 3.45 -24.78 3.03
N GLU A 252 3.87 -24.84 1.75
CA GLU A 252 5.17 -25.37 1.36
C GLU A 252 6.25 -24.28 1.34
N HIS A 253 5.89 -23.03 1.04
CA HIS A 253 6.84 -21.93 0.84
C HIS A 253 6.47 -20.65 1.60
N PRO A 254 6.09 -20.71 2.90
CA PRO A 254 5.65 -19.50 3.64
C PRO A 254 6.75 -18.44 3.71
N GLY A 255 8.03 -18.82 3.71
CA GLY A 255 9.15 -17.89 3.66
C GLY A 255 9.22 -17.07 2.37
N ILE A 256 8.85 -17.68 1.22
CA ILE A 256 8.77 -16.96 -0.07
C ILE A 256 7.61 -15.97 -0.01
N VAL A 257 6.46 -16.38 0.52
CA VAL A 257 5.29 -15.49 0.68
C VAL A 257 5.66 -14.29 1.55
N GLN A 258 6.34 -14.50 2.69
CA GLN A 258 6.80 -13.44 3.58
C GLN A 258 7.75 -12.47 2.87
N LYS A 259 8.70 -12.98 2.08
CA LYS A 259 9.64 -12.16 1.30
C LYS A 259 8.93 -11.33 0.22
N VAL A 260 7.91 -11.87 -0.44
CA VAL A 260 7.08 -11.11 -1.41
C VAL A 260 6.32 -9.99 -0.70
N VAL A 261 5.70 -10.26 0.45
CA VAL A 261 4.98 -9.24 1.22
C VAL A 261 5.94 -8.16 1.74
N ALA A 262 7.16 -8.52 2.16
CA ALA A 262 8.20 -7.57 2.57
C ALA A 262 8.67 -6.69 1.39
N ALA A 263 8.92 -7.28 0.22
CA ALA A 263 9.28 -6.54 -0.99
C ALA A 263 8.17 -5.57 -1.42
N MET A 264 6.90 -5.96 -1.28
CA MET A 264 5.77 -5.07 -1.54
C MET A 264 5.68 -3.94 -0.53
N ALA A 265 6.00 -4.15 0.75
CA ALA A 265 6.10 -3.08 1.74
C ALA A 265 7.20 -2.08 1.37
N GLU A 266 8.39 -2.58 1.00
CA GLU A 266 9.46 -1.70 0.52
C GLU A 266 9.07 -0.96 -0.75
N SER A 267 8.27 -1.56 -1.63
CA SER A 267 7.80 -0.87 -2.84
C SER A 267 6.91 0.32 -2.54
N LEU A 268 6.08 0.26 -1.49
CA LEU A 268 5.28 1.42 -1.06
C LEU A 268 6.20 2.59 -0.65
N TYR A 269 7.20 2.29 0.17
CA TYR A 269 8.21 3.27 0.59
C TYR A 269 9.02 3.82 -0.59
N PHE A 270 9.50 2.91 -1.46
CA PHE A 270 10.29 3.28 -2.64
C PHE A 270 9.52 4.23 -3.57
N VAL A 271 8.27 3.94 -3.86
CA VAL A 271 7.41 4.77 -4.73
C VAL A 271 7.19 6.14 -4.13
N GLU A 272 6.99 6.24 -2.81
CA GLU A 272 6.84 7.52 -2.12
C GLU A 272 8.13 8.35 -2.15
N LYS A 273 9.30 7.71 -2.00
CA LYS A 273 10.61 8.40 -1.95
C LYS A 273 11.24 8.64 -3.33
N ASN A 274 10.77 7.95 -4.37
CA ASN A 274 11.33 8.01 -5.72
C ASN A 274 10.23 8.24 -6.77
N PRO A 275 9.50 9.37 -6.73
CA PRO A 275 8.35 9.62 -7.60
C PRO A 275 8.69 9.53 -9.09
N ASP A 276 9.87 9.99 -9.50
CA ASP A 276 10.25 9.97 -10.92
C ASP A 276 10.53 8.56 -11.43
N LYS A 277 11.20 7.72 -10.62
CA LYS A 277 11.39 6.30 -10.96
C LYS A 277 10.07 5.54 -10.99
N ALA A 278 9.16 5.83 -10.08
CA ALA A 278 7.84 5.23 -10.05
C ALA A 278 6.99 5.62 -11.27
N LYS A 279 7.00 6.92 -11.65
CA LYS A 279 6.33 7.41 -12.86
C LYS A 279 6.94 6.82 -14.13
N ALA A 280 8.28 6.68 -14.19
CA ALA A 280 8.95 6.05 -15.33
C ALA A 280 8.55 4.58 -15.49
N ALA A 281 8.48 3.81 -14.40
CA ALA A 281 7.98 2.44 -14.44
C ALA A 281 6.51 2.36 -14.89
N LEU A 282 5.68 3.28 -14.42
CA LEU A 282 4.28 3.38 -14.82
C LEU A 282 4.14 3.74 -16.30
N ALA A 283 4.88 4.74 -16.78
CA ALA A 283 4.90 5.17 -18.18
C ALA A 283 5.24 4.02 -19.13
N LYS A 284 6.24 3.24 -18.78
CA LYS A 284 6.68 2.06 -19.54
C LYS A 284 5.57 1.02 -19.69
N VAL A 285 4.88 0.69 -18.60
CA VAL A 285 3.85 -0.36 -18.59
C VAL A 285 2.55 0.13 -19.25
N LEU A 286 2.12 1.36 -18.95
CA LEU A 286 0.92 1.95 -19.54
C LEU A 286 1.12 2.42 -20.98
N LYS A 287 2.35 2.48 -21.46
CA LYS A 287 2.72 3.10 -22.75
C LYS A 287 2.16 4.53 -22.84
N LEU A 288 2.38 5.29 -21.79
CA LEU A 288 1.84 6.63 -21.59
C LEU A 288 3.00 7.62 -21.37
N ASP A 289 3.07 8.66 -22.17
CA ASP A 289 4.07 9.73 -22.14
C ASP A 289 3.52 11.09 -21.68
N ASP A 290 2.22 11.19 -21.45
CA ASP A 290 1.57 12.36 -20.88
C ASP A 290 1.95 12.54 -19.41
N LEU A 291 2.76 13.58 -19.12
CA LEU A 291 3.29 13.84 -17.78
C LEU A 291 2.19 14.21 -16.77
N GLU A 292 1.13 14.90 -17.20
CA GLU A 292 0.02 15.26 -16.32
C GLU A 292 -0.79 14.01 -15.95
N ALA A 293 -1.07 13.16 -16.92
CA ALA A 293 -1.74 11.89 -16.71
C ALA A 293 -0.93 10.95 -15.78
N LEU A 294 0.39 10.88 -15.97
CA LEU A 294 1.29 10.13 -15.08
C LEU A 294 1.30 10.71 -13.65
N GLN A 295 1.32 12.05 -13.53
CA GLN A 295 1.28 12.71 -12.22
C GLN A 295 -0.07 12.50 -11.52
N SER A 296 -1.18 12.55 -12.26
CA SER A 296 -2.52 12.25 -11.72
C SER A 296 -2.61 10.82 -11.21
N ALA A 297 -2.19 9.84 -12.01
CA ALA A 297 -2.16 8.44 -11.60
C ALA A 297 -1.25 8.24 -10.38
N TYR A 298 -0.04 8.83 -10.38
CA TYR A 298 0.85 8.78 -9.23
C TYR A 298 0.16 9.32 -7.96
N ASN A 299 -0.42 10.51 -8.02
CA ASN A 299 -1.08 11.13 -6.87
C ASN A 299 -2.23 10.27 -6.33
N ALA A 300 -3.07 9.72 -7.22
CA ALA A 300 -4.24 8.94 -6.84
C ALA A 300 -3.86 7.64 -6.10
N PHE A 301 -2.75 7.01 -6.46
CA PHE A 301 -2.38 5.70 -5.94
C PHE A 301 -1.25 5.70 -4.91
N THR A 302 -0.66 6.87 -4.60
CA THR A 302 0.49 6.94 -3.70
C THR A 302 0.27 7.81 -2.47
N LYS A 303 -0.91 8.43 -2.32
CA LYS A 303 -1.23 9.31 -1.18
C LYS A 303 -2.23 8.65 -0.23
N ASP A 304 -3.52 8.82 -0.52
CA ASP A 304 -4.59 8.54 0.44
C ASP A 304 -4.98 7.07 0.53
N LEU A 305 -4.61 6.27 -0.48
CA LEU A 305 -4.96 4.85 -0.56
C LEU A 305 -3.91 3.92 0.04
N VAL A 306 -2.69 4.42 0.27
CA VAL A 306 -1.56 3.58 0.69
C VAL A 306 -1.78 3.01 2.08
N ASN A 307 -1.85 1.70 2.16
CA ASN A 307 -1.93 0.94 3.39
C ASN A 307 -0.52 0.44 3.78
N ARG A 308 0.21 1.25 4.52
CA ARG A 308 1.61 1.00 4.87
C ARG A 308 1.82 -0.23 5.76
N ARG A 309 0.77 -0.72 6.41
CA ARG A 309 0.78 -1.97 7.18
C ARG A 309 0.46 -3.20 6.35
N LEU A 310 -0.04 -3.03 5.14
CA LEU A 310 -0.47 -4.09 4.23
C LEU A 310 -1.55 -5.03 4.79
N THR A 311 -2.12 -4.73 5.96
CA THR A 311 -3.18 -5.53 6.57
C THR A 311 -4.44 -5.52 5.70
N ILE A 312 -5.10 -6.66 5.61
CA ILE A 312 -6.33 -6.84 4.85
C ILE A 312 -7.51 -6.48 5.75
N PRO A 313 -8.31 -5.45 5.42
CA PRO A 313 -9.49 -5.09 6.19
C PRO A 313 -10.57 -6.17 6.08
N ALA A 314 -10.86 -6.86 7.18
CA ALA A 314 -11.84 -7.95 7.20
C ALA A 314 -13.25 -7.51 6.79
N ASN A 315 -13.65 -6.28 7.15
CA ASN A 315 -14.93 -5.68 6.75
C ASN A 315 -15.04 -5.48 5.24
N ALA A 316 -13.93 -5.10 4.56
CA ALA A 316 -13.93 -4.95 3.11
C ALA A 316 -14.05 -6.30 2.39
N VAL A 317 -13.43 -7.36 2.94
CA VAL A 317 -13.60 -8.72 2.41
C VAL A 317 -15.05 -9.19 2.61
N ALA A 318 -15.62 -8.97 3.80
CA ALA A 318 -16.99 -9.35 4.10
C ALA A 318 -18.00 -8.63 3.21
N GLU A 319 -17.85 -7.32 3.02
CA GLU A 319 -18.69 -6.52 2.11
C GLU A 319 -18.61 -7.04 0.67
N THR A 320 -17.40 -7.34 0.18
CA THR A 320 -17.22 -7.85 -1.18
C THR A 320 -17.86 -9.24 -1.36
N VAL A 321 -17.80 -10.11 -0.35
CA VAL A 321 -18.46 -11.41 -0.36
C VAL A 321 -19.98 -11.26 -0.37
N GLU A 322 -20.53 -10.35 0.42
CA GLU A 322 -21.97 -10.08 0.45
C GLU A 322 -22.48 -9.57 -0.90
N VAL A 323 -21.77 -8.61 -1.47
CA VAL A 323 -22.06 -8.11 -2.83
C VAL A 323 -22.00 -9.25 -3.86
N ALA A 324 -21.01 -10.14 -3.76
CA ALA A 324 -20.93 -11.29 -4.67
C ALA A 324 -22.17 -12.20 -4.53
N ARG A 325 -22.63 -12.43 -3.30
CA ARG A 325 -23.85 -13.22 -3.02
C ARG A 325 -25.09 -12.55 -3.58
N GLU A 326 -25.26 -11.24 -3.38
CA GLU A 326 -26.37 -10.47 -3.94
C GLU A 326 -26.40 -10.52 -5.48
N ASN A 327 -25.23 -10.64 -6.10
CA ASN A 327 -25.07 -10.78 -7.55
C ASN A 327 -25.19 -12.25 -8.05
N GLY A 328 -25.62 -13.18 -7.18
CA GLY A 328 -25.89 -14.57 -7.55
C GLY A 328 -24.66 -15.50 -7.52
N THR A 329 -23.54 -15.07 -6.92
CA THR A 329 -22.38 -15.94 -6.73
C THR A 329 -22.73 -17.03 -5.69
N ASP A 330 -22.46 -18.31 -6.02
CA ASP A 330 -22.58 -19.44 -5.09
C ASP A 330 -21.42 -19.40 -4.09
N VAL A 331 -21.63 -18.66 -2.98
CA VAL A 331 -20.61 -18.44 -1.95
C VAL A 331 -20.49 -19.67 -1.06
N LYS A 332 -19.37 -20.38 -1.14
CA LYS A 332 -19.03 -21.60 -0.39
C LYS A 332 -18.06 -21.36 0.76
N ARG A 333 -17.31 -20.24 0.73
CA ARG A 333 -16.29 -19.91 1.73
C ARG A 333 -16.71 -18.69 2.56
N LYS A 334 -16.40 -18.72 3.85
CA LYS A 334 -16.62 -17.59 4.75
C LYS A 334 -15.59 -16.48 4.46
N PRO A 335 -15.92 -15.19 4.67
CA PRO A 335 -14.98 -14.08 4.46
C PRO A 335 -13.62 -14.27 5.15
N ALA A 336 -13.61 -14.77 6.38
CA ALA A 336 -12.38 -15.01 7.15
C ALA A 336 -11.44 -16.08 6.56
N GLU A 337 -11.94 -16.93 5.67
CA GLU A 337 -11.15 -17.99 5.01
C GLU A 337 -10.44 -17.47 3.75
N LEU A 338 -10.78 -16.26 3.29
CA LEU A 338 -10.31 -15.70 2.04
C LEU A 338 -9.01 -14.87 2.20
N PHE A 339 -8.53 -14.65 3.40
CA PHE A 339 -7.32 -13.87 3.63
C PHE A 339 -6.48 -14.40 4.79
N GLU A 340 -5.22 -13.94 4.84
CA GLU A 340 -4.24 -14.29 5.86
C GLU A 340 -3.40 -13.05 6.20
N ASN A 341 -3.61 -12.47 7.38
CA ASN A 341 -2.93 -11.25 7.81
C ASN A 341 -1.58 -11.50 8.52
N SER A 342 -1.25 -12.75 8.86
CA SER A 342 -0.02 -13.07 9.61
C SER A 342 1.25 -12.55 8.94
N PHE A 343 1.31 -12.57 7.60
CA PHE A 343 2.48 -12.07 6.86
C PHE A 343 2.65 -10.55 7.01
N ALA A 344 1.57 -9.78 6.96
CA ALA A 344 1.60 -8.34 7.20
C ALA A 344 1.90 -8.03 8.67
N GLU A 345 1.28 -8.76 9.61
CA GLU A 345 1.53 -8.62 11.04
C GLU A 345 2.99 -8.96 11.41
N ASN A 346 3.60 -9.95 10.76
CA ASN A 346 5.00 -10.30 10.99
C ASN A 346 5.95 -9.16 10.60
N LEU A 347 5.63 -8.38 9.56
CA LEU A 347 6.43 -7.19 9.21
C LEU A 347 6.41 -6.14 10.32
N GLU A 348 5.27 -5.98 11.00
CA GLU A 348 5.16 -5.05 12.13
C GLU A 348 5.84 -5.63 13.38
N LYS A 349 5.58 -6.89 13.71
CA LYS A 349 6.15 -7.59 14.89
C LYS A 349 7.68 -7.69 14.85
N SER A 350 8.27 -7.87 13.66
CA SER A 350 9.74 -7.91 13.48
C SER A 350 10.40 -6.53 13.57
N GLY A 351 9.63 -5.44 13.64
CA GLY A 351 10.15 -4.08 13.59
C GLY A 351 10.49 -3.58 12.18
N PHE A 352 10.41 -4.44 11.15
CA PHE A 352 10.77 -4.10 9.77
C PHE A 352 10.03 -2.86 9.26
N LEU A 353 8.71 -2.76 9.46
CA LEU A 353 7.96 -1.58 9.00
C LEU A 353 8.41 -0.30 9.71
N LYS A 354 8.72 -0.40 11.02
CA LYS A 354 9.22 0.73 11.79
C LYS A 354 10.58 1.22 11.29
N GLU A 355 11.48 0.29 10.99
CA GLU A 355 12.78 0.60 10.38
C GLU A 355 12.61 1.22 9.00
N LEU A 356 11.81 0.60 8.14
CA LEU A 356 11.54 1.07 6.77
C LEU A 356 11.01 2.51 6.73
N TRP A 357 10.11 2.87 7.65
CA TRP A 357 9.51 4.21 7.70
C TRP A 357 10.26 5.20 8.61
N GLY A 358 11.42 4.81 9.16
CA GLY A 358 12.29 5.71 9.94
C GLY A 358 11.76 6.01 11.35
N GLY A 359 11.03 5.07 11.97
CA GLY A 359 10.55 5.16 13.34
C GLY A 359 9.05 4.91 13.49
N GLU A 360 8.20 5.88 13.18
CA GLU A 360 6.75 5.71 13.25
C GLU A 360 6.19 5.36 11.86
N ILE A 361 5.33 4.33 11.81
CA ILE A 361 4.62 3.98 10.57
C ILE A 361 3.54 5.04 10.33
N PRO A 362 3.62 5.85 9.27
CA PRO A 362 2.62 6.88 9.03
C PRO A 362 1.23 6.23 8.91
N GLY A 363 0.30 6.65 9.76
CA GLY A 363 -1.08 6.18 9.75
C GLY A 363 -1.90 6.83 8.63
N LYS A 364 -3.08 6.27 8.30
CA LYS A 364 -4.13 7.07 7.67
C LYS A 364 -4.40 8.25 8.62
N LYS A 365 -4.29 9.48 8.15
CA LYS A 365 -4.93 10.60 8.84
C LYS A 365 -6.42 10.27 8.89
N LYS A 366 -6.94 10.15 10.12
CA LYS A 366 -8.37 10.00 10.36
C LYS A 366 -9.13 11.20 9.83
#